data_ac7cd11a2041d0bbeef2226138463723
#
_entry.id   ac7cd11a2041d0bbeef2226138463723
#
_cell.length_a   1.000
_cell.length_b   1.000
_cell.length_c   1.000
_cell.angle_alpha   90.00
_cell.angle_beta   90.00
_cell.angle_gamma   90.00
#
_symmetry.space_group_name_H-M   'P 1'
#
loop_
_entity.id
_entity.type
_entity.pdbx_description
1 polymer ?
#
loop_
_entity_poly.entity_id
_entity_poly.type
_entity_poly.pdbx_seq_one_letter_code
_entity_poly.pdbx_strand_id
1 'polypeptide(L)'
;MSVDQDPPATPDQADSTAAVSDSAAADPARRGGWGDHVLYGGASYYFTSLIVVVAVMFGSQFVITCMRHHDAHKMDRSNLVERFAPWDGVWYHQIASEGYSYDPERMSNVAFYPLYPMSGRLFSVVTGLQTDVSLLAVSHLFLLGAFVVFSKYLSERPTQGVLKHWRICLIVFGLFPTTFYFRMSYSESTFLCFVLLAMYGMQRRWPLWVVAILVGATTAARPVGLAAVLPFWWTLWQQSSSPRSAAVKACLLTPVCVWGLAAYMLYQHIALGDALAFIQTQTHWQTRTPPASLLGRLAALVTLEPFWAVYQPDCECYWATAPPVNTPEFNLHFFNPLIVMATWLLVAFGAVRRWLTPQESLLSVGLLGIPYVTHAYHACMASEARYAAAAFPVYILVGMLVDRLPREAQAVLFGMMAVLMAIGAMMFTGWYWYF
;
A
#
# COMPACT_ATOMS: atom_id res chain seq x y z
N MET A 1 -51.01 -83.92 0.67
CA MET A 1 -49.67 -83.76 0.16
C MET A 1 -49.52 -82.23 -0.16
N SER A 2 -49.15 -81.46 0.83
CA SER A 2 -48.91 -80.03 0.71
C SER A 2 -47.41 -79.85 0.69
N VAL A 3 -46.95 -79.18 -0.32
CA VAL A 3 -45.56 -78.74 -0.44
C VAL A 3 -45.54 -77.26 -0.11
N ASP A 4 -44.94 -76.91 1.03
CA ASP A 4 -44.63 -75.59 1.43
C ASP A 4 -43.52 -75.04 0.47
N GLN A 5 -43.79 -73.83 -0.10
CA GLN A 5 -42.80 -73.04 -0.79
C GLN A 5 -42.53 -71.82 0.02
N ASP A 6 -41.35 -71.73 0.57
CA ASP A 6 -40.80 -70.50 1.17
C ASP A 6 -40.67 -69.36 0.15
N PRO A 7 -40.96 -68.10 0.51
CA PRO A 7 -40.74 -66.97 -0.37
C PRO A 7 -39.25 -66.55 -0.38
N PRO A 8 -38.77 -65.99 -1.50
CA PRO A 8 -37.34 -65.61 -1.62
C PRO A 8 -37.02 -64.40 -0.78
N ALA A 9 -35.83 -64.43 -0.17
CA ALA A 9 -35.25 -63.36 0.64
C ALA A 9 -35.05 -62.05 -0.18
N THR A 10 -35.48 -60.99 0.37
CA THR A 10 -35.19 -59.59 -0.10
C THR A 10 -33.69 -59.27 0.05
N PRO A 11 -33.05 -58.64 -0.94
CA PRO A 11 -31.64 -58.22 -0.79
C PRO A 11 -31.54 -57.06 0.19
N ASP A 12 -30.58 -57.17 1.10
CA ASP A 12 -30.13 -56.19 2.05
C ASP A 12 -29.99 -54.80 1.45
N GLN A 13 -30.69 -53.84 2.04
CA GLN A 13 -30.38 -52.44 1.91
C GLN A 13 -29.08 -52.19 2.63
N ALA A 14 -27.98 -52.22 1.85
CA ALA A 14 -26.67 -51.76 2.31
C ALA A 14 -26.74 -50.27 2.65
N ASP A 15 -26.52 -50.03 3.90
CA ASP A 15 -26.37 -48.78 4.61
C ASP A 15 -25.44 -47.80 3.85
N SER A 16 -26.03 -46.82 3.16
CA SER A 16 -25.29 -45.73 2.49
C SER A 16 -25.25 -44.49 3.36
N THR A 17 -24.83 -44.64 4.61
CA THR A 17 -24.36 -43.53 5.42
C THR A 17 -22.84 -43.42 5.33
N ALA A 18 -22.31 -43.23 4.13
CA ALA A 18 -21.01 -42.65 3.97
C ALA A 18 -21.13 -41.19 4.33
N ALA A 19 -20.92 -40.88 5.60
CA ALA A 19 -20.72 -39.52 6.09
C ALA A 19 -19.61 -38.90 5.26
N VAL A 20 -19.97 -37.90 4.44
CA VAL A 20 -19.05 -36.99 3.80
C VAL A 20 -18.41 -36.14 4.92
N SER A 21 -17.40 -36.71 5.56
CA SER A 21 -16.46 -35.98 6.41
C SER A 21 -15.43 -35.29 5.50
N ASP A 22 -15.89 -34.31 4.72
CA ASP A 22 -15.02 -33.42 3.99
C ASP A 22 -14.61 -32.25 4.89
N SER A 23 -14.02 -32.56 6.04
CA SER A 23 -13.09 -31.67 6.70
C SER A 23 -11.70 -31.91 6.11
N ALA A 24 -11.47 -31.47 4.89
CA ALA A 24 -10.12 -31.28 4.38
C ALA A 24 -9.45 -30.18 5.23
N ALA A 25 -9.07 -30.54 6.46
CA ALA A 25 -8.08 -29.80 7.23
C ALA A 25 -6.86 -29.73 6.32
N ALA A 26 -6.60 -28.52 5.79
CA ALA A 26 -5.45 -28.27 4.92
C ALA A 26 -4.20 -28.82 5.61
N ASP A 27 -3.56 -29.79 4.96
CA ASP A 27 -2.35 -30.45 5.43
C ASP A 27 -1.33 -29.40 5.94
N PRO A 28 -0.96 -29.40 7.22
CA PRO A 28 0.02 -28.45 7.76
C PRO A 28 1.38 -28.53 7.04
N ALA A 29 1.71 -29.65 6.40
CA ALA A 29 2.91 -29.82 5.55
C ALA A 29 2.87 -28.97 4.27
N ARG A 30 1.71 -28.48 3.83
CA ARG A 30 1.57 -27.53 2.68
C ARG A 30 1.81 -26.05 3.06
N ARG A 31 1.89 -25.75 4.35
CA ARG A 31 2.14 -24.39 4.84
C ARG A 31 3.62 -24.14 5.03
N GLY A 32 4.45 -24.12 4.04
CA GLY A 32 5.90 -23.96 4.09
C GLY A 32 6.45 -23.24 5.34
N GLY A 33 7.63 -23.63 5.82
CA GLY A 33 8.31 -22.96 6.93
C GLY A 33 8.67 -21.50 6.59
N TRP A 34 9.09 -20.70 7.57
CA TRP A 34 9.57 -19.33 7.30
C TRP A 34 10.68 -19.30 6.24
N GLY A 35 11.55 -20.34 6.19
CA GLY A 35 12.59 -20.46 5.17
C GLY A 35 12.04 -20.42 3.74
N ASP A 36 10.93 -21.10 3.46
CA ASP A 36 10.28 -21.09 2.15
C ASP A 36 9.77 -19.69 1.79
N HIS A 37 9.22 -18.95 2.78
CA HIS A 37 8.70 -17.61 2.55
C HIS A 37 9.83 -16.56 2.38
N VAL A 38 10.95 -16.75 3.05
CA VAL A 38 12.18 -15.97 2.79
C VAL A 38 12.66 -16.23 1.38
N LEU A 39 12.67 -17.50 0.91
CA LEU A 39 13.08 -17.82 -0.45
C LEU A 39 12.12 -17.24 -1.50
N TYR A 40 10.82 -17.52 -1.40
CA TYR A 40 9.85 -17.03 -2.39
C TYR A 40 9.67 -15.51 -2.36
N GLY A 41 9.56 -14.93 -1.15
CA GLY A 41 9.48 -13.49 -0.97
C GLY A 41 10.75 -12.79 -1.44
N GLY A 42 11.90 -13.32 -1.04
CA GLY A 42 13.22 -12.80 -1.44
C GLY A 42 13.46 -12.90 -2.95
N ALA A 43 13.14 -14.04 -3.58
CA ALA A 43 13.27 -14.18 -5.03
C ALA A 43 12.33 -13.21 -5.78
N SER A 44 11.06 -13.10 -5.37
CA SER A 44 10.12 -12.16 -5.99
C SER A 44 10.58 -10.72 -5.83
N TYR A 45 11.05 -10.33 -4.64
CA TYR A 45 11.66 -9.03 -4.39
C TYR A 45 12.87 -8.79 -5.30
N TYR A 46 13.82 -9.74 -5.37
CA TYR A 46 15.06 -9.59 -6.13
C TYR A 46 14.79 -9.38 -7.62
N PHE A 47 14.03 -10.29 -8.25
CA PHE A 47 13.78 -10.21 -9.69
C PHE A 47 12.97 -8.97 -10.09
N THR A 48 11.96 -8.60 -9.30
CA THR A 48 11.15 -7.42 -9.61
C THR A 48 11.88 -6.11 -9.30
N SER A 49 12.78 -6.10 -8.30
CA SER A 49 13.62 -4.94 -8.01
C SER A 49 14.72 -4.76 -9.07
N LEU A 50 15.25 -5.85 -9.61
CA LEU A 50 16.23 -5.79 -10.70
C LEU A 50 15.65 -5.07 -11.93
N ILE A 51 14.37 -5.31 -12.27
CA ILE A 51 13.69 -4.59 -13.36
C ILE A 51 13.72 -3.08 -13.11
N VAL A 52 13.38 -2.65 -11.88
CA VAL A 52 13.37 -1.23 -11.53
C VAL A 52 14.78 -0.62 -11.54
N VAL A 53 15.77 -1.33 -10.99
CA VAL A 53 17.17 -0.86 -11.00
C VAL A 53 17.66 -0.67 -12.43
N VAL A 54 17.43 -1.66 -13.31
CA VAL A 54 17.79 -1.56 -14.72
C VAL A 54 17.05 -0.40 -15.39
N ALA A 55 15.76 -0.23 -15.12
CA ALA A 55 14.96 0.87 -15.65
C ALA A 55 15.49 2.24 -15.18
N VAL A 56 15.85 2.38 -13.91
CA VAL A 56 16.47 3.60 -13.36
C VAL A 56 17.82 3.89 -14.05
N MET A 57 18.65 2.87 -14.25
CA MET A 57 19.93 3.02 -14.98
C MET A 57 19.70 3.51 -16.42
N PHE A 58 18.77 2.89 -17.15
CA PHE A 58 18.39 3.33 -18.49
C PHE A 58 17.80 4.74 -18.48
N GLY A 59 16.84 5.01 -17.58
CA GLY A 59 16.22 6.32 -17.43
C GLY A 59 17.26 7.42 -17.18
N SER A 60 18.27 7.16 -16.35
CA SER A 60 19.31 8.13 -16.06
C SER A 60 20.18 8.50 -17.29
N GLN A 61 20.26 7.63 -18.28
CA GLN A 61 21.06 7.85 -19.49
C GLN A 61 20.25 8.39 -20.67
N PHE A 62 19.02 7.91 -20.85
CA PHE A 62 18.25 8.15 -22.08
C PHE A 62 17.06 9.07 -21.89
N VAL A 63 16.53 9.23 -20.67
CA VAL A 63 15.40 10.13 -20.42
C VAL A 63 15.92 11.56 -20.17
N ILE A 64 15.45 12.49 -20.98
CA ILE A 64 15.74 13.92 -20.80
C ILE A 64 15.07 14.37 -19.50
N THR A 65 15.85 14.99 -18.61
CA THR A 65 15.33 15.51 -17.33
C THR A 65 14.33 16.63 -17.60
N CYS A 66 13.18 16.60 -16.91
CA CYS A 66 12.20 17.67 -16.95
C CYS A 66 12.80 18.96 -16.33
N MET A 67 13.07 19.95 -17.15
CA MET A 67 13.85 21.15 -16.82
C MET A 67 13.12 22.15 -15.92
N ARG A 68 11.86 21.92 -15.58
CA ARG A 68 11.03 22.91 -14.84
C ARG A 68 11.19 22.91 -13.33
N HIS A 69 11.93 21.95 -12.76
CA HIS A 69 12.18 21.90 -11.32
C HIS A 69 13.52 22.52 -10.96
N HIS A 70 13.50 23.60 -10.18
CA HIS A 70 14.72 24.29 -9.69
C HIS A 70 15.69 23.36 -8.94
N ASP A 71 15.17 22.32 -8.30
CA ASP A 71 15.97 21.37 -7.50
C ASP A 71 16.64 20.28 -8.33
N ALA A 72 16.11 19.97 -9.52
CA ALA A 72 16.73 19.00 -10.43
C ALA A 72 18.12 19.41 -10.91
N HIS A 73 18.43 20.70 -10.88
CA HIS A 73 19.76 21.23 -11.23
C HIS A 73 20.81 21.05 -10.14
N LYS A 74 20.42 20.81 -8.90
CA LYS A 74 21.31 20.65 -7.75
C LYS A 74 21.77 19.20 -7.54
N MET A 75 21.08 18.24 -8.14
CA MET A 75 21.44 16.82 -7.99
C MET A 75 22.62 16.45 -8.89
N ASP A 76 23.59 15.78 -8.32
CA ASP A 76 24.69 15.22 -9.08
C ASP A 76 24.18 14.07 -9.96
N ARG A 77 24.14 14.31 -11.28
CA ARG A 77 23.68 13.31 -12.26
C ARG A 77 24.60 12.08 -12.34
N SER A 78 25.82 12.16 -11.83
CA SER A 78 26.73 11.03 -11.76
C SER A 78 26.41 10.07 -10.62
N ASN A 79 25.69 10.53 -9.59
CA ASN A 79 25.33 9.70 -8.44
C ASN A 79 24.04 8.89 -8.75
N LEU A 80 24.23 7.57 -8.98
CA LEU A 80 23.11 6.68 -9.27
C LEU A 80 22.10 6.59 -8.12
N VAL A 81 22.55 6.71 -6.86
CA VAL A 81 21.68 6.59 -5.67
C VAL A 81 20.69 7.75 -5.60
N GLU A 82 21.11 8.96 -5.95
CA GLU A 82 20.22 10.13 -6.01
C GLU A 82 19.08 9.97 -7.02
N ARG A 83 19.26 9.11 -8.05
CA ARG A 83 18.22 8.81 -9.02
C ARG A 83 17.02 8.06 -8.44
N PHE A 84 17.20 7.46 -7.27
CA PHE A 84 16.12 6.83 -6.51
C PHE A 84 15.42 7.78 -5.55
N ALA A 85 15.85 9.03 -5.45
CA ALA A 85 15.35 10.01 -4.48
C ALA A 85 14.81 11.32 -5.10
N PRO A 86 14.20 11.36 -6.32
CA PRO A 86 13.58 12.59 -6.80
C PRO A 86 12.35 12.95 -5.96
N TRP A 87 11.86 14.19 -6.10
CA TRP A 87 10.64 14.69 -5.46
C TRP A 87 10.66 14.58 -3.92
N ASP A 88 9.80 13.77 -3.33
CA ASP A 88 9.73 13.58 -1.87
C ASP A 88 11.03 13.04 -1.28
N GLY A 89 11.84 12.33 -2.08
CA GLY A 89 13.14 11.81 -1.64
C GLY A 89 14.09 12.89 -1.15
N VAL A 90 14.02 14.09 -1.73
CA VAL A 90 14.80 15.26 -1.29
C VAL A 90 14.44 15.66 0.14
N TRP A 91 13.15 15.69 0.46
CA TRP A 91 12.68 16.02 1.81
C TRP A 91 13.10 14.97 2.84
N TYR A 92 13.01 13.68 2.49
CA TYR A 92 13.47 12.61 3.38
C TYR A 92 14.98 12.68 3.61
N HIS A 93 15.76 13.01 2.57
CA HIS A 93 17.20 13.22 2.71
C HIS A 93 17.50 14.39 3.65
N GLN A 94 16.84 15.54 3.47
CA GLN A 94 17.00 16.70 4.33
C GLN A 94 16.66 16.37 5.80
N ILE A 95 15.56 15.69 6.06
CA ILE A 95 15.17 15.31 7.43
C ILE A 95 16.21 14.37 8.05
N ALA A 96 16.71 13.40 7.29
CA ALA A 96 17.70 12.44 7.80
C ALA A 96 19.06 13.08 8.08
N SER A 97 19.51 14.05 7.28
CA SER A 97 20.78 14.74 7.42
C SER A 97 20.73 15.92 8.41
N GLU A 98 19.73 16.79 8.27
CA GLU A 98 19.67 18.08 8.97
C GLU A 98 18.61 18.11 10.08
N GLY A 99 17.57 17.26 9.98
CA GLY A 99 16.41 17.27 10.87
C GLY A 99 15.22 18.05 10.32
N TYR A 100 14.25 18.31 11.19
CA TYR A 100 13.03 19.02 10.82
C TYR A 100 13.21 20.54 10.91
N SER A 101 12.61 21.22 9.92
CA SER A 101 12.48 22.67 9.91
C SER A 101 11.04 23.05 9.53
N TYR A 102 10.53 24.15 10.10
CA TYR A 102 9.18 24.63 9.85
C TYR A 102 9.18 26.14 9.60
N ASP A 103 8.60 26.53 8.48
CA ASP A 103 8.28 27.90 8.13
C ASP A 103 6.79 27.93 7.74
N PRO A 104 5.94 28.68 8.49
CA PRO A 104 4.50 28.76 8.20
C PRO A 104 4.17 29.31 6.81
N GLU A 105 5.07 30.09 6.20
CA GLU A 105 4.85 30.76 4.93
C GLU A 105 5.36 29.95 3.72
N ARG A 106 5.95 28.76 3.94
CA ARG A 106 6.57 27.98 2.89
C ARG A 106 6.32 26.47 3.05
N MET A 107 6.51 25.76 1.95
CA MET A 107 6.63 24.30 2.00
C MET A 107 7.72 23.90 2.99
N SER A 108 7.39 23.06 3.97
CA SER A 108 8.31 22.66 5.02
C SER A 108 8.35 21.13 5.14
N ASN A 109 9.51 20.59 5.51
CA ASN A 109 9.73 19.14 5.59
C ASN A 109 8.91 18.47 6.70
N VAL A 110 8.22 19.22 7.56
CA VAL A 110 7.29 18.71 8.58
C VAL A 110 6.04 18.01 7.97
N ALA A 111 5.81 18.12 6.66
CA ALA A 111 4.80 17.31 5.96
C ALA A 111 5.12 15.81 5.97
N PHE A 112 6.39 15.44 6.15
CA PHE A 112 6.91 14.08 6.01
C PHE A 112 7.14 13.43 7.38
N TYR A 113 6.61 12.22 7.55
CA TYR A 113 6.55 11.53 8.85
C TYR A 113 7.87 10.87 9.24
N PRO A 114 8.17 10.76 10.56
CA PRO A 114 9.52 10.52 11.04
C PRO A 114 10.05 9.10 10.89
N LEU A 115 9.20 8.06 10.84
CA LEU A 115 9.69 6.68 10.97
C LEU A 115 10.71 6.31 9.89
N TYR A 116 10.45 6.67 8.64
CA TYR A 116 11.36 6.35 7.54
C TYR A 116 12.67 7.15 7.58
N PRO A 117 12.66 8.51 7.59
CA PRO A 117 13.89 9.27 7.58
C PRO A 117 14.72 9.06 8.85
N MET A 118 14.09 8.86 10.02
CA MET A 118 14.82 8.55 11.25
C MET A 118 15.44 7.14 11.22
N SER A 119 14.76 6.16 10.59
CA SER A 119 15.36 4.85 10.33
C SER A 119 16.58 4.95 9.40
N GLY A 120 16.51 5.78 8.36
CA GLY A 120 17.63 6.06 7.47
C GLY A 120 18.81 6.72 8.21
N ARG A 121 18.52 7.74 9.03
CA ARG A 121 19.53 8.39 9.89
C ARG A 121 20.19 7.41 10.85
N LEU A 122 19.40 6.59 11.55
CA LEU A 122 19.92 5.57 12.46
C LEU A 122 20.84 4.58 11.71
N PHE A 123 20.39 4.13 10.53
CA PHE A 123 21.19 3.22 9.70
C PHE A 123 22.50 3.87 9.25
N SER A 124 22.49 5.14 8.84
CA SER A 124 23.69 5.91 8.50
C SER A 124 24.68 6.00 9.67
N VAL A 125 24.18 6.34 10.86
CA VAL A 125 25.01 6.43 12.08
C VAL A 125 25.62 5.08 12.45
N VAL A 126 24.88 3.99 12.35
CA VAL A 126 25.35 2.64 12.73
C VAL A 126 26.34 2.07 11.70
N THR A 127 26.12 2.34 10.41
CA THR A 127 26.93 1.74 9.34
C THR A 127 28.05 2.65 8.84
N GLY A 128 27.99 3.96 9.10
CA GLY A 128 28.88 4.97 8.53
C GLY A 128 28.63 5.27 7.05
N LEU A 129 27.55 4.73 6.45
CA LEU A 129 27.20 5.00 5.06
C LEU A 129 26.61 6.42 4.90
N GLN A 130 26.71 6.97 3.68
CA GLN A 130 26.09 8.23 3.32
C GLN A 130 24.58 8.18 3.50
N THR A 131 23.95 9.32 3.78
CA THR A 131 22.52 9.41 4.11
C THR A 131 21.63 8.91 2.99
N ASP A 132 21.92 9.23 1.74
CA ASP A 132 21.18 8.81 0.54
C ASP A 132 21.24 7.28 0.34
N VAL A 133 22.43 6.68 0.50
CA VAL A 133 22.62 5.22 0.47
C VAL A 133 21.86 4.55 1.60
N SER A 134 21.89 5.15 2.79
CA SER A 134 21.22 4.62 3.98
C SER A 134 19.69 4.65 3.85
N LEU A 135 19.12 5.72 3.29
CA LEU A 135 17.70 5.83 3.01
C LEU A 135 17.27 4.78 1.98
N LEU A 136 18.00 4.63 0.88
CA LEU A 136 17.71 3.62 -0.13
C LEU A 136 17.81 2.20 0.45
N ALA A 137 18.87 1.92 1.22
CA ALA A 137 19.05 0.61 1.87
C ALA A 137 17.88 0.28 2.83
N VAL A 138 17.47 1.24 3.66
CA VAL A 138 16.34 1.07 4.58
C VAL A 138 15.04 0.83 3.82
N SER A 139 14.77 1.57 2.73
CA SER A 139 13.60 1.33 1.87
C SER A 139 13.58 -0.10 1.35
N HIS A 140 14.72 -0.59 0.85
CA HIS A 140 14.85 -1.94 0.32
C HIS A 140 14.79 -3.03 1.40
N LEU A 141 15.32 -2.80 2.61
CA LEU A 141 15.20 -3.72 3.73
C LEU A 141 13.75 -3.90 4.16
N PHE A 142 13.00 -2.81 4.30
CA PHE A 142 11.57 -2.87 4.60
C PHE A 142 10.75 -3.51 3.47
N LEU A 143 11.12 -3.24 2.21
CA LEU A 143 10.45 -3.88 1.08
C LEU A 143 10.68 -5.39 1.05
N LEU A 144 11.92 -5.84 1.28
CA LEU A 144 12.22 -7.28 1.41
C LEU A 144 11.39 -7.90 2.54
N GLY A 145 11.34 -7.24 3.71
CA GLY A 145 10.49 -7.65 4.82
C GLY A 145 9.02 -7.73 4.43
N ALA A 146 8.50 -6.74 3.69
CA ALA A 146 7.14 -6.73 3.18
C ALA A 146 6.85 -7.92 2.26
N PHE A 147 7.75 -8.26 1.33
CA PHE A 147 7.61 -9.44 0.45
C PHE A 147 7.56 -10.76 1.24
N VAL A 148 8.44 -10.91 2.23
CA VAL A 148 8.50 -12.11 3.07
C VAL A 148 7.22 -12.25 3.90
N VAL A 149 6.81 -11.17 4.57
CA VAL A 149 5.59 -11.15 5.39
C VAL A 149 4.35 -11.35 4.53
N PHE A 150 4.28 -10.72 3.35
CA PHE A 150 3.14 -10.89 2.44
C PHE A 150 3.06 -12.31 1.89
N SER A 151 4.20 -12.93 1.54
CA SER A 151 4.26 -14.34 1.17
C SER A 151 3.68 -15.25 2.26
N LYS A 152 4.06 -15.00 3.53
CA LYS A 152 3.55 -15.75 4.68
C LYS A 152 2.07 -15.48 4.94
N TYR A 153 1.66 -14.21 4.88
CA TYR A 153 0.26 -13.79 5.01
C TYR A 153 -0.63 -14.50 4.00
N LEU A 154 -0.24 -14.49 2.71
CA LEU A 154 -0.99 -15.12 1.62
C LEU A 154 -1.11 -16.64 1.79
N SER A 155 -0.03 -17.33 2.19
CA SER A 155 -0.02 -18.78 2.35
C SER A 155 -0.88 -19.28 3.50
N GLU A 156 -1.07 -18.45 4.52
CA GLU A 156 -1.86 -18.77 5.72
C GLU A 156 -3.23 -18.08 5.74
N ARG A 157 -3.54 -17.33 4.69
CA ARG A 157 -4.81 -16.62 4.58
C ARG A 157 -5.97 -17.62 4.59
N PRO A 158 -7.02 -17.42 5.40
CA PRO A 158 -8.20 -18.27 5.38
C PRO A 158 -8.84 -18.19 4.00
N THR A 159 -8.63 -19.24 3.20
CA THR A 159 -9.14 -19.32 1.84
C THR A 159 -10.48 -20.05 1.87
N GLN A 160 -11.54 -19.39 1.48
CA GLN A 160 -12.79 -20.06 1.13
C GLN A 160 -12.65 -20.72 -0.27
N GLY A 161 -11.64 -21.56 -0.47
CA GLY A 161 -11.39 -22.28 -1.74
C GLY A 161 -10.94 -21.42 -2.93
N VAL A 162 -10.72 -20.13 -2.76
CA VAL A 162 -10.58 -19.18 -3.88
C VAL A 162 -9.10 -18.89 -4.26
N LEU A 163 -8.17 -18.98 -3.31
CA LEU A 163 -6.75 -18.70 -3.57
C LEU A 163 -5.96 -20.00 -3.72
N LYS A 164 -5.95 -20.58 -4.92
CA LYS A 164 -5.20 -21.83 -5.20
C LYS A 164 -3.69 -21.57 -5.31
N HIS A 165 -3.32 -20.46 -5.95
CA HIS A 165 -1.94 -20.14 -6.29
C HIS A 165 -1.53 -18.78 -5.71
N TRP A 166 -1.38 -18.67 -4.38
CA TRP A 166 -1.00 -17.45 -3.68
C TRP A 166 0.28 -16.78 -4.24
N ARG A 167 1.17 -17.55 -4.87
CA ARG A 167 2.40 -17.04 -5.50
C ARG A 167 2.10 -16.07 -6.64
N ILE A 168 0.98 -16.22 -7.34
CA ILE A 168 0.54 -15.29 -8.39
C ILE A 168 0.28 -13.90 -7.78
N CYS A 169 -0.36 -13.83 -6.60
CA CYS A 169 -0.58 -12.56 -5.91
C CYS A 169 0.74 -11.88 -5.53
N LEU A 170 1.76 -12.67 -5.16
CA LEU A 170 3.09 -12.15 -4.85
C LEU A 170 3.81 -11.59 -6.09
N ILE A 171 3.66 -12.27 -7.25
CA ILE A 171 4.19 -11.79 -8.54
C ILE A 171 3.46 -10.51 -8.96
N VAL A 172 2.12 -10.48 -8.87
CA VAL A 172 1.32 -9.28 -9.14
C VAL A 172 1.78 -8.12 -8.27
N PHE A 173 1.93 -8.34 -6.96
CA PHE A 173 2.45 -7.31 -6.06
C PHE A 173 3.82 -6.78 -6.52
N GLY A 174 4.72 -7.68 -6.92
CA GLY A 174 6.06 -7.31 -7.36
C GLY A 174 6.11 -6.53 -8.67
N LEU A 175 5.21 -6.84 -9.62
CA LEU A 175 5.20 -6.29 -10.99
C LEU A 175 4.15 -5.19 -11.21
N PHE A 176 3.26 -4.93 -10.24
CA PHE A 176 2.22 -3.93 -10.45
C PHE A 176 2.84 -2.57 -10.77
N PRO A 177 2.36 -1.85 -11.80
CA PRO A 177 3.07 -0.67 -12.34
C PRO A 177 3.43 0.38 -11.29
N THR A 178 2.53 0.69 -10.36
CA THR A 178 2.76 1.71 -9.33
C THR A 178 3.68 1.26 -8.19
N THR A 179 4.07 -0.02 -8.12
CA THR A 179 4.92 -0.52 -7.03
C THR A 179 6.41 -0.16 -7.20
N PHE A 180 6.82 0.46 -8.30
CA PHE A 180 8.18 0.98 -8.42
C PHE A 180 8.50 2.00 -7.31
N TYR A 181 7.50 2.76 -6.81
CA TYR A 181 7.69 3.69 -5.69
C TYR A 181 8.24 3.02 -4.42
N PHE A 182 7.89 1.76 -4.18
CA PHE A 182 8.40 1.01 -3.03
C PHE A 182 9.91 0.76 -3.10
N ARG A 183 10.53 0.99 -4.24
CA ARG A 183 11.97 0.81 -4.47
C ARG A 183 12.74 2.12 -4.50
N MET A 184 12.03 3.22 -4.34
CA MET A 184 12.61 4.56 -4.23
C MET A 184 12.98 4.87 -2.78
N SER A 185 13.76 5.92 -2.57
CA SER A 185 14.10 6.42 -1.22
C SER A 185 12.90 7.13 -0.58
N TYR A 186 11.84 6.34 -0.32
CA TYR A 186 10.52 6.79 0.08
C TYR A 186 9.98 6.00 1.28
N SER A 187 8.98 6.56 1.96
CA SER A 187 8.38 5.95 3.15
C SER A 187 7.42 4.79 2.86
N GLU A 188 7.05 4.56 1.60
CA GLU A 188 6.05 3.57 1.18
C GLU A 188 6.38 2.16 1.62
N SER A 189 7.63 1.73 1.45
CA SER A 189 8.08 0.38 1.84
C SER A 189 8.04 0.16 3.33
N THR A 190 8.48 1.17 4.11
CA THR A 190 8.42 1.16 5.56
C THR A 190 6.97 1.05 6.03
N PHE A 191 6.11 1.91 5.50
CA PHE A 191 4.68 1.90 5.78
C PHE A 191 4.04 0.54 5.49
N LEU A 192 4.24 0.02 4.27
CA LEU A 192 3.65 -1.25 3.84
C LEU A 192 4.13 -2.43 4.67
N CYS A 193 5.41 -2.46 5.06
CA CYS A 193 5.95 -3.52 5.92
C CYS A 193 5.22 -3.58 7.26
N PHE A 194 5.02 -2.44 7.92
CA PHE A 194 4.29 -2.38 9.19
C PHE A 194 2.79 -2.67 9.03
N VAL A 195 2.16 -2.24 7.94
CA VAL A 195 0.77 -2.61 7.62
C VAL A 195 0.65 -4.13 7.47
N LEU A 196 1.53 -4.77 6.71
CA LEU A 196 1.51 -6.23 6.51
C LEU A 196 1.80 -6.98 7.81
N LEU A 197 2.74 -6.51 8.63
CA LEU A 197 3.01 -7.10 9.96
C LEU A 197 1.80 -7.00 10.87
N ALA A 198 1.13 -5.84 10.92
CA ALA A 198 -0.08 -5.65 11.72
C ALA A 198 -1.20 -6.57 11.24
N MET A 199 -1.45 -6.65 9.92
CA MET A 199 -2.46 -7.53 9.34
C MET A 199 -2.14 -9.00 9.55
N TYR A 200 -0.88 -9.41 9.44
CA TYR A 200 -0.44 -10.76 9.76
C TYR A 200 -0.63 -11.07 11.25
N GLY A 201 -0.30 -10.14 12.15
CA GLY A 201 -0.55 -10.27 13.57
C GLY A 201 -2.03 -10.45 13.91
N MET A 202 -2.92 -9.69 13.23
CA MET A 202 -4.37 -9.86 13.36
C MET A 202 -4.84 -11.23 12.87
N GLN A 203 -4.35 -11.69 11.72
CA GLN A 203 -4.64 -13.00 11.15
C GLN A 203 -4.19 -14.15 12.08
N ARG A 204 -3.01 -14.00 12.70
CA ARG A 204 -2.43 -14.99 13.63
C ARG A 204 -2.92 -14.84 15.07
N ARG A 205 -3.79 -13.89 15.32
CA ARG A 205 -4.31 -13.58 16.67
C ARG A 205 -3.20 -13.29 17.68
N TRP A 206 -2.19 -12.53 17.28
CA TRP A 206 -1.16 -12.07 18.20
C TRP A 206 -1.78 -11.26 19.35
N PRO A 207 -1.08 -11.09 20.48
CA PRO A 207 -1.55 -10.25 21.56
C PRO A 207 -1.93 -8.86 21.04
N LEU A 208 -3.13 -8.38 21.37
CA LEU A 208 -3.68 -7.13 20.82
C LEU A 208 -2.77 -5.92 21.06
N TRP A 209 -2.03 -5.89 22.15
CA TRP A 209 -1.09 -4.80 22.44
C TRP A 209 0.09 -4.78 21.44
N VAL A 210 0.59 -5.95 21.02
CA VAL A 210 1.64 -6.05 19.98
C VAL A 210 1.10 -5.51 18.65
N VAL A 211 -0.10 -5.93 18.27
CA VAL A 211 -0.74 -5.45 17.04
C VAL A 211 -0.99 -3.94 17.12
N ALA A 212 -1.43 -3.42 18.28
CA ALA A 212 -1.62 -1.97 18.48
C ALA A 212 -0.31 -1.18 18.31
N ILE A 213 0.82 -1.68 18.80
CA ILE A 213 2.14 -1.06 18.57
C ILE A 213 2.49 -1.03 17.08
N LEU A 214 2.26 -2.14 16.35
CA LEU A 214 2.50 -2.20 14.91
C LEU A 214 1.61 -1.25 14.12
N VAL A 215 0.32 -1.14 14.49
CA VAL A 215 -0.60 -0.13 13.93
C VAL A 215 -0.09 1.29 14.23
N GLY A 216 0.36 1.56 15.45
CA GLY A 216 0.96 2.84 15.79
C GLY A 216 2.22 3.17 14.96
N ALA A 217 3.04 2.17 14.63
CA ALA A 217 4.20 2.36 13.73
C ALA A 217 3.75 2.76 12.31
N THR A 218 2.60 2.29 11.81
CA THR A 218 2.06 2.78 10.53
C THR A 218 1.75 4.27 10.57
N THR A 219 1.25 4.78 11.71
CA THR A 219 0.97 6.21 11.90
C THR A 219 2.24 7.06 12.09
N ALA A 220 3.36 6.46 12.50
CA ALA A 220 4.67 7.11 12.50
C ALA A 220 5.31 7.17 11.10
N ALA A 221 4.89 6.30 10.18
CA ALA A 221 5.38 6.27 8.82
C ALA A 221 4.62 7.21 7.88
N ARG A 222 3.29 7.28 8.01
CA ARG A 222 2.40 8.09 7.15
C ARG A 222 1.08 8.42 7.85
N PRO A 223 0.45 9.58 7.55
CA PRO A 223 -0.85 9.93 8.17
C PRO A 223 -1.95 8.91 7.83
N VAL A 224 -1.92 8.33 6.61
CA VAL A 224 -2.86 7.30 6.16
C VAL A 224 -2.76 6.00 6.99
N GLY A 225 -1.75 5.86 7.84
CA GLY A 225 -1.63 4.76 8.81
C GLY A 225 -2.82 4.62 9.76
N LEU A 226 -3.58 5.70 9.97
CA LEU A 226 -4.85 5.66 10.70
C LEU A 226 -5.84 4.65 10.11
N ALA A 227 -5.75 4.33 8.82
CA ALA A 227 -6.56 3.30 8.17
C ALA A 227 -6.44 1.92 8.84
N ALA A 228 -5.26 1.59 9.39
CA ALA A 228 -5.03 0.31 10.05
C ALA A 228 -5.76 0.16 11.41
N VAL A 229 -6.29 1.25 11.96
CA VAL A 229 -7.11 1.23 13.18
C VAL A 229 -8.46 0.54 12.91
N LEU A 230 -9.02 0.66 11.71
CA LEU A 230 -10.31 0.05 11.36
C LEU A 230 -10.28 -1.49 11.44
N PRO A 231 -9.36 -2.21 10.76
CA PRO A 231 -9.24 -3.65 10.91
C PRO A 231 -8.79 -4.07 12.31
N PHE A 232 -8.04 -3.24 13.03
CA PHE A 232 -7.70 -3.50 14.42
C PHE A 232 -8.94 -3.50 15.32
N TRP A 233 -9.83 -2.52 15.22
CA TRP A 233 -11.09 -2.49 15.98
C TRP A 233 -11.99 -3.68 15.66
N TRP A 234 -12.07 -4.06 14.38
CA TRP A 234 -12.79 -5.26 13.99
C TRP A 234 -12.24 -6.53 14.65
N THR A 235 -10.91 -6.68 14.63
CA THR A 235 -10.22 -7.81 15.27
C THR A 235 -10.41 -7.82 16.77
N LEU A 236 -10.31 -6.66 17.41
CA LEU A 236 -10.57 -6.48 18.84
C LEU A 236 -12.01 -6.85 19.20
N TRP A 237 -12.99 -6.44 18.38
CA TRP A 237 -14.38 -6.83 18.56
C TRP A 237 -14.55 -8.36 18.50
N GLN A 238 -13.97 -9.00 17.49
CA GLN A 238 -14.04 -10.47 17.33
C GLN A 238 -13.38 -11.25 18.48
N GLN A 239 -12.34 -10.68 19.12
CA GLN A 239 -11.61 -11.31 20.23
C GLN A 239 -12.14 -10.92 21.61
N SER A 240 -13.24 -10.21 21.67
CA SER A 240 -13.83 -9.76 22.94
C SER A 240 -15.04 -10.61 23.31
N SER A 241 -15.15 -10.94 24.61
CA SER A 241 -16.23 -11.79 25.15
C SER A 241 -17.56 -11.05 25.27
N SER A 242 -17.55 -9.72 25.26
CA SER A 242 -18.75 -8.89 25.38
C SER A 242 -18.52 -7.50 24.76
N PRO A 243 -19.59 -6.76 24.39
CA PRO A 243 -19.46 -5.37 23.94
C PRO A 243 -18.76 -4.45 24.94
N ARG A 244 -19.00 -4.67 26.24
CA ARG A 244 -18.34 -3.90 27.31
C ARG A 244 -16.83 -4.18 27.33
N SER A 245 -16.42 -5.44 27.20
CA SER A 245 -15.00 -5.83 27.12
C SER A 245 -14.35 -5.23 25.87
N ALA A 246 -15.04 -5.22 24.73
CA ALA A 246 -14.57 -4.60 23.51
C ALA A 246 -14.36 -3.09 23.68
N ALA A 247 -15.31 -2.39 24.29
CA ALA A 247 -15.22 -0.95 24.53
C ALA A 247 -14.05 -0.60 25.46
N VAL A 248 -13.85 -1.34 26.55
CA VAL A 248 -12.71 -1.12 27.46
C VAL A 248 -11.38 -1.35 26.76
N LYS A 249 -11.24 -2.46 26.03
CA LYS A 249 -10.02 -2.73 25.26
C LYS A 249 -9.78 -1.66 24.18
N ALA A 250 -10.82 -1.21 23.49
CA ALA A 250 -10.71 -0.14 22.50
C ALA A 250 -10.24 1.17 23.14
N CYS A 251 -10.80 1.54 24.27
CA CYS A 251 -10.40 2.74 25.02
C CYS A 251 -8.91 2.69 25.45
N LEU A 252 -8.43 1.52 25.87
CA LEU A 252 -7.05 1.34 26.33
C LEU A 252 -6.04 1.23 25.16
N LEU A 253 -6.41 0.56 24.06
CA LEU A 253 -5.46 0.23 23.00
C LEU A 253 -5.50 1.21 21.80
N THR A 254 -6.58 1.97 21.61
CA THR A 254 -6.61 2.98 20.53
C THR A 254 -5.53 4.06 20.69
N PRO A 255 -5.24 4.60 21.90
CA PRO A 255 -4.10 5.50 22.07
C PRO A 255 -2.77 4.86 21.66
N VAL A 256 -2.60 3.55 21.91
CA VAL A 256 -1.42 2.80 21.45
C VAL A 256 -1.41 2.66 19.92
N CYS A 257 -2.56 2.51 19.26
CA CYS A 257 -2.62 2.45 17.80
C CYS A 257 -2.22 3.76 17.10
N VAL A 258 -2.23 4.88 17.81
CA VAL A 258 -1.87 6.21 17.25
C VAL A 258 -0.61 6.82 17.88
N TRP A 259 0.19 6.01 18.59
CA TRP A 259 1.38 6.50 19.28
C TRP A 259 2.34 7.25 18.36
N GLY A 260 2.48 6.78 17.11
CA GLY A 260 3.41 7.39 16.15
C GLY A 260 2.99 8.80 15.75
N LEU A 261 1.70 9.00 15.45
CA LEU A 261 1.14 10.33 15.20
C LEU A 261 1.24 11.22 16.45
N ALA A 262 0.85 10.70 17.61
CA ALA A 262 0.90 11.46 18.86
C ALA A 262 2.33 11.88 19.24
N ALA A 263 3.30 10.99 19.09
CA ALA A 263 4.71 11.29 19.31
C ALA A 263 5.23 12.37 18.34
N TYR A 264 4.79 12.31 17.09
CA TYR A 264 5.18 13.32 16.09
C TYR A 264 4.56 14.69 16.39
N MET A 265 3.28 14.74 16.76
CA MET A 265 2.62 15.97 17.19
C MET A 265 3.28 16.56 18.44
N LEU A 266 3.64 15.71 19.42
CA LEU A 266 4.36 16.15 20.62
C LEU A 266 5.74 16.72 20.27
N TYR A 267 6.49 16.05 19.40
CA TYR A 267 7.77 16.56 18.92
C TYR A 267 7.62 17.93 18.25
N GLN A 268 6.65 18.09 17.33
CA GLN A 268 6.41 19.36 16.65
C GLN A 268 6.03 20.46 17.64
N HIS A 269 5.20 20.16 18.63
CA HIS A 269 4.85 21.12 19.68
C HIS A 269 6.08 21.60 20.47
N ILE A 270 6.93 20.67 20.90
CA ILE A 270 8.11 20.99 21.71
C ILE A 270 9.21 21.68 20.89
N ALA A 271 9.50 21.17 19.70
CA ALA A 271 10.64 21.61 18.91
C ALA A 271 10.32 22.80 17.98
N LEU A 272 9.07 22.93 17.53
CA LEU A 272 8.65 23.89 16.52
C LEU A 272 7.55 24.84 17.00
N GLY A 273 7.01 24.63 18.20
CA GLY A 273 5.96 25.46 18.80
C GLY A 273 4.54 25.19 18.31
N ASP A 274 4.35 24.28 17.35
CA ASP A 274 3.03 23.97 16.77
C ASP A 274 2.85 22.46 16.55
N ALA A 275 1.93 21.86 17.29
CA ALA A 275 1.62 20.41 17.19
C ALA A 275 1.00 20.01 15.84
N LEU A 276 0.45 20.93 15.08
CA LEU A 276 -0.26 20.72 13.83
C LEU A 276 0.49 21.27 12.60
N ALA A 277 1.77 21.63 12.74
CA ALA A 277 2.59 22.15 11.67
C ALA A 277 2.55 21.26 10.40
N PHE A 278 2.49 19.92 10.58
CA PHE A 278 2.38 18.96 9.47
C PHE A 278 1.06 19.07 8.68
N ILE A 279 -0.01 19.57 9.29
CA ILE A 279 -1.29 19.84 8.60
C ILE A 279 -1.23 21.21 7.93
N GLN A 280 -0.74 22.22 8.63
CA GLN A 280 -0.73 23.61 8.14
C GLN A 280 0.13 23.75 6.89
N THR A 281 1.32 23.13 6.89
CA THR A 281 2.21 23.16 5.73
C THR A 281 1.60 22.51 4.48
N GLN A 282 0.60 21.64 4.61
CA GLN A 282 -0.08 21.02 3.46
C GLN A 282 -0.80 22.03 2.56
N THR A 283 -1.15 23.20 3.07
CA THR A 283 -1.76 24.28 2.27
C THR A 283 -0.85 24.73 1.13
N HIS A 284 0.47 24.62 1.29
CA HIS A 284 1.44 25.00 0.25
C HIS A 284 1.58 23.97 -0.90
N TRP A 285 1.02 22.75 -0.73
CA TRP A 285 0.93 21.73 -1.79
C TRP A 285 -0.42 21.72 -2.49
N GLN A 286 -1.36 22.57 -2.06
CA GLN A 286 -2.66 22.66 -2.69
C GLN A 286 -2.55 23.37 -4.03
N THR A 287 -3.08 22.76 -5.08
CA THR A 287 -3.18 23.33 -6.43
C THR A 287 -4.54 23.97 -6.65
N ARG A 288 -5.51 23.71 -5.78
CA ARG A 288 -6.88 24.16 -5.89
C ARG A 288 -7.44 24.63 -4.54
N THR A 289 -8.10 25.78 -4.55
CA THR A 289 -8.78 26.30 -3.36
C THR A 289 -10.08 25.51 -3.07
N PRO A 290 -10.25 25.00 -1.85
CA PRO A 290 -11.47 24.27 -1.51
C PRO A 290 -12.69 25.19 -1.41
N PRO A 291 -13.91 24.67 -1.61
CA PRO A 291 -15.13 25.42 -1.35
C PRO A 291 -15.13 26.01 0.06
N ALA A 292 -15.53 27.25 0.20
CA ALA A 292 -15.53 27.97 1.50
C ALA A 292 -16.48 27.30 2.51
N SER A 293 -17.63 26.75 2.05
CA SER A 293 -18.60 26.12 2.92
C SER A 293 -18.33 24.64 3.12
N LEU A 294 -18.58 24.14 4.33
CA LEU A 294 -18.51 22.69 4.63
C LEU A 294 -19.46 21.88 3.72
N LEU A 295 -20.66 22.41 3.46
CA LEU A 295 -21.63 21.75 2.59
C LEU A 295 -21.10 21.62 1.15
N GLY A 296 -20.41 22.66 0.64
CA GLY A 296 -19.76 22.62 -0.67
C GLY A 296 -18.67 21.56 -0.75
N ARG A 297 -17.84 21.43 0.31
CA ARG A 297 -16.80 20.40 0.40
C ARG A 297 -17.41 18.99 0.41
N LEU A 298 -18.45 18.78 1.22
CA LEU A 298 -19.16 17.50 1.26
C LEU A 298 -19.85 17.18 -0.07
N ALA A 299 -20.46 18.18 -0.70
CA ALA A 299 -21.09 18.01 -2.01
C ALA A 299 -20.05 17.58 -3.06
N ALA A 300 -18.89 18.22 -3.12
CA ALA A 300 -17.82 17.86 -4.05
C ALA A 300 -17.37 16.40 -3.86
N LEU A 301 -17.22 15.94 -2.62
CA LEU A 301 -16.83 14.56 -2.34
C LEU A 301 -17.93 13.55 -2.71
N VAL A 302 -19.20 13.86 -2.38
CA VAL A 302 -20.35 12.95 -2.65
C VAL A 302 -20.65 12.86 -4.15
N THR A 303 -20.49 13.96 -4.90
CA THR A 303 -20.68 13.99 -6.36
C THR A 303 -19.47 13.42 -7.12
N LEU A 304 -18.45 12.93 -6.42
CA LEU A 304 -17.20 12.43 -6.99
C LEU A 304 -16.49 13.49 -7.87
N GLU A 305 -16.65 14.75 -7.53
CA GLU A 305 -16.11 15.89 -8.28
C GLU A 305 -14.61 15.77 -8.53
N PRO A 306 -13.75 15.36 -7.59
CA PRO A 306 -12.31 15.21 -7.86
C PRO A 306 -11.99 14.29 -9.05
N PHE A 307 -12.81 13.26 -9.30
CA PHE A 307 -12.58 12.32 -10.40
C PHE A 307 -12.85 12.90 -11.77
N TRP A 308 -13.95 13.65 -11.94
CA TRP A 308 -14.33 14.17 -13.24
C TRP A 308 -13.79 15.58 -13.53
N ALA A 309 -13.44 16.35 -12.49
CA ALA A 309 -12.83 17.67 -12.65
C ALA A 309 -11.52 17.62 -13.45
N VAL A 310 -10.75 16.56 -13.31
CA VAL A 310 -9.49 16.33 -14.05
C VAL A 310 -9.71 16.30 -15.57
N TYR A 311 -10.90 15.99 -16.03
CA TYR A 311 -11.22 15.91 -17.47
C TYR A 311 -11.97 17.14 -18.00
N GLN A 312 -12.21 18.16 -17.16
CA GLN A 312 -12.89 19.38 -17.58
C GLN A 312 -11.88 20.46 -18.01
N PRO A 313 -11.93 20.94 -19.28
CA PRO A 313 -10.97 21.93 -19.80
C PRO A 313 -10.93 23.25 -19.01
N ASP A 314 -12.06 23.66 -18.44
CA ASP A 314 -12.19 24.94 -17.71
C ASP A 314 -11.83 24.80 -16.20
N CYS A 315 -11.43 23.61 -15.76
CA CYS A 315 -11.04 23.38 -14.37
C CYS A 315 -9.53 23.56 -14.16
N GLU A 316 -9.15 24.15 -13.02
CA GLU A 316 -7.74 24.20 -12.57
C GLU A 316 -7.09 22.82 -12.52
N CYS A 317 -7.90 21.76 -12.35
CA CYS A 317 -7.47 20.37 -12.31
C CYS A 317 -7.28 19.72 -13.69
N TYR A 318 -7.49 20.42 -14.79
CA TYR A 318 -7.48 19.81 -16.12
C TYR A 318 -6.13 19.15 -16.43
N TRP A 319 -6.15 17.87 -16.76
CA TRP A 319 -4.95 17.06 -16.95
C TRP A 319 -3.96 17.62 -17.99
N ALA A 320 -4.47 18.28 -19.06
CA ALA A 320 -3.61 18.79 -20.12
C ALA A 320 -2.88 20.10 -19.77
N THR A 321 -3.21 20.74 -18.64
CA THR A 321 -2.47 21.90 -18.13
C THR A 321 -1.26 21.51 -17.30
N ALA A 322 -1.22 20.26 -16.80
CA ALA A 322 -0.10 19.77 -16.01
C ALA A 322 1.15 19.53 -16.89
N PRO A 323 2.27 20.24 -16.65
CA PRO A 323 3.50 19.99 -17.36
C PRO A 323 4.11 18.63 -16.92
N PRO A 324 5.02 18.02 -17.72
CA PRO A 324 5.63 18.54 -18.96
C PRO A 324 5.07 17.91 -20.24
N VAL A 325 4.12 16.96 -20.15
CA VAL A 325 3.66 16.18 -21.29
C VAL A 325 2.15 16.35 -21.43
N ASN A 326 1.73 17.03 -22.50
CA ASN A 326 0.33 17.28 -22.80
C ASN A 326 -0.34 16.13 -23.59
N THR A 327 0.26 14.93 -23.57
CA THR A 327 -0.31 13.74 -24.22
C THR A 327 -0.82 12.78 -23.18
N PRO A 328 -2.04 12.24 -23.33
CA PRO A 328 -2.63 11.35 -22.32
C PRO A 328 -1.76 10.12 -22.03
N GLU A 329 -1.07 9.60 -23.04
CA GLU A 329 -0.29 8.36 -22.96
C GLU A 329 0.84 8.40 -21.92
N PHE A 330 1.36 9.59 -21.65
CA PHE A 330 2.49 9.80 -20.74
C PHE A 330 2.14 10.67 -19.53
N ASN A 331 0.86 10.97 -19.32
CA ASN A 331 0.40 11.81 -18.22
C ASN A 331 -0.36 10.98 -17.18
N LEU A 332 0.28 10.65 -16.05
CA LEU A 332 -0.40 9.94 -14.97
C LEU A 332 -1.52 10.76 -14.34
N HIS A 333 -1.47 12.08 -14.43
CA HIS A 333 -2.57 12.91 -13.96
C HIS A 333 -3.88 12.57 -14.69
N PHE A 334 -3.78 12.24 -16.00
CA PHE A 334 -4.90 11.70 -16.75
C PHE A 334 -5.39 10.35 -16.23
N PHE A 335 -4.47 9.47 -15.81
CA PHE A 335 -4.81 8.11 -15.37
C PHE A 335 -5.17 7.98 -13.89
N ASN A 336 -4.72 8.90 -13.04
CA ASN A 336 -4.95 8.82 -11.59
C ASN A 336 -6.42 8.58 -11.22
N PRO A 337 -7.41 9.36 -11.71
CA PRO A 337 -8.81 9.11 -11.38
C PRO A 337 -9.29 7.74 -11.83
N LEU A 338 -8.87 7.28 -13.01
CA LEU A 338 -9.27 5.97 -13.55
C LEU A 338 -8.70 4.81 -12.72
N ILE A 339 -7.41 4.90 -12.35
CA ILE A 339 -6.74 3.88 -11.52
C ILE A 339 -7.41 3.79 -10.14
N VAL A 340 -7.68 4.93 -9.52
CA VAL A 340 -8.30 4.99 -8.19
C VAL A 340 -9.75 4.49 -8.25
N MET A 341 -10.52 4.90 -9.25
CA MET A 341 -11.89 4.41 -9.45
C MET A 341 -11.92 2.89 -9.70
N ALA A 342 -11.06 2.40 -10.57
CA ALA A 342 -10.94 0.96 -10.83
C ALA A 342 -10.56 0.19 -9.55
N THR A 343 -9.68 0.77 -8.72
CA THR A 343 -9.29 0.20 -7.44
C THR A 343 -10.47 0.15 -6.46
N TRP A 344 -11.26 1.23 -6.34
CA TRP A 344 -12.47 1.26 -5.53
C TRP A 344 -13.49 0.21 -5.97
N LEU A 345 -13.76 0.13 -7.27
CA LEU A 345 -14.71 -0.85 -7.85
C LEU A 345 -14.23 -2.28 -7.61
N LEU A 346 -12.92 -2.54 -7.75
CA LEU A 346 -12.34 -3.85 -7.51
C LEU A 346 -12.44 -4.24 -6.03
N VAL A 347 -12.16 -3.32 -5.09
CA VAL A 347 -12.31 -3.55 -3.65
C VAL A 347 -13.78 -3.81 -3.30
N ALA A 348 -14.70 -3.02 -3.80
CA ALA A 348 -16.14 -3.21 -3.60
C ALA A 348 -16.60 -4.58 -4.12
N PHE A 349 -16.19 -4.94 -5.34
CA PHE A 349 -16.47 -6.26 -5.92
C PHE A 349 -15.90 -7.39 -5.06
N GLY A 350 -14.64 -7.27 -4.62
CA GLY A 350 -13.98 -8.26 -3.76
C GLY A 350 -14.66 -8.43 -2.40
N ALA A 351 -15.13 -7.33 -1.80
CA ALA A 351 -15.89 -7.36 -0.55
C ALA A 351 -17.26 -8.03 -0.71
N VAL A 352 -18.03 -7.66 -1.75
CA VAL A 352 -19.35 -8.26 -2.06
C VAL A 352 -19.23 -9.76 -2.37
N ARG A 353 -18.22 -10.15 -3.13
CA ARG A 353 -17.93 -11.55 -3.46
C ARG A 353 -17.31 -12.33 -2.30
N ARG A 354 -17.02 -11.67 -1.17
CA ARG A 354 -16.30 -12.25 -0.03
C ARG A 354 -14.93 -12.82 -0.39
N TRP A 355 -14.28 -12.23 -1.39
CA TRP A 355 -12.90 -12.55 -1.74
C TRP A 355 -11.90 -11.87 -0.80
N LEU A 356 -12.30 -10.76 -0.21
CA LEU A 356 -11.57 -10.09 0.86
C LEU A 356 -12.14 -10.49 2.23
N THR A 357 -11.27 -10.59 3.22
CA THR A 357 -11.68 -10.65 4.62
C THR A 357 -12.24 -9.30 5.06
N PRO A 358 -13.06 -9.24 6.14
CA PRO A 358 -13.54 -7.97 6.67
C PRO A 358 -12.38 -7.01 7.01
N GLN A 359 -11.28 -7.53 7.57
CA GLN A 359 -10.11 -6.74 7.89
C GLN A 359 -9.46 -6.15 6.63
N GLU A 360 -9.31 -6.92 5.55
CA GLU A 360 -8.77 -6.46 4.28
C GLU A 360 -9.67 -5.40 3.63
N SER A 361 -10.99 -5.59 3.70
CA SER A 361 -11.96 -4.63 3.18
C SER A 361 -11.90 -3.31 3.95
N LEU A 362 -11.89 -3.36 5.28
CA LEU A 362 -11.80 -2.18 6.14
C LEU A 362 -10.49 -1.42 5.94
N LEU A 363 -9.37 -2.15 5.84
CA LEU A 363 -8.07 -1.54 5.53
C LEU A 363 -8.10 -0.82 4.18
N SER A 364 -8.63 -1.47 3.13
CA SER A 364 -8.69 -0.89 1.80
C SER A 364 -9.57 0.36 1.76
N VAL A 365 -10.74 0.32 2.42
CA VAL A 365 -11.61 1.50 2.55
C VAL A 365 -10.89 2.66 3.25
N GLY A 366 -10.15 2.38 4.33
CA GLY A 366 -9.38 3.41 5.01
C GLY A 366 -8.22 3.97 4.17
N LEU A 367 -7.43 3.09 3.52
CA LEU A 367 -6.27 3.49 2.71
C LEU A 367 -6.65 4.29 1.45
N LEU A 368 -7.81 4.02 0.87
CA LEU A 368 -8.34 4.77 -0.28
C LEU A 368 -9.18 5.97 0.15
N GLY A 369 -9.94 5.84 1.24
CA GLY A 369 -10.88 6.87 1.68
C GLY A 369 -10.21 8.07 2.36
N ILE A 370 -9.18 7.84 3.17
CA ILE A 370 -8.48 8.95 3.83
C ILE A 370 -7.86 9.91 2.80
N PRO A 371 -7.03 9.45 1.83
CA PRO A 371 -6.50 10.35 0.81
C PRO A 371 -7.59 11.01 -0.02
N TYR A 372 -8.61 10.27 -0.43
CA TYR A 372 -9.75 10.84 -1.16
C TYR A 372 -10.40 12.01 -0.44
N VAL A 373 -10.66 11.87 0.86
CA VAL A 373 -11.32 12.93 1.65
C VAL A 373 -10.38 14.10 1.95
N THR A 374 -9.10 13.82 2.19
CA THR A 374 -8.15 14.84 2.68
C THR A 374 -7.29 15.47 1.60
N HIS A 375 -7.10 14.80 0.45
CA HIS A 375 -6.11 15.20 -0.54
C HIS A 375 -6.67 15.34 -1.97
N ALA A 376 -7.52 14.43 -2.41
CA ALA A 376 -7.96 14.33 -3.81
C ALA A 376 -8.50 15.65 -4.40
N TYR A 377 -9.31 16.39 -3.63
CA TYR A 377 -9.85 17.68 -4.08
C TYR A 377 -8.76 18.75 -4.21
N HIS A 378 -7.93 18.89 -3.19
CA HIS A 378 -6.94 19.97 -3.09
C HIS A 378 -5.77 19.79 -4.06
N ALA A 379 -5.38 18.56 -4.31
CA ALA A 379 -4.27 18.22 -5.19
C ALA A 379 -4.72 17.73 -6.57
N CYS A 380 -5.99 17.91 -6.93
CA CYS A 380 -6.51 17.52 -8.24
C CYS A 380 -6.21 16.03 -8.56
N MET A 381 -6.42 15.12 -7.61
CA MET A 381 -6.11 13.68 -7.73
C MET A 381 -4.61 13.36 -7.92
N ALA A 382 -3.71 14.34 -7.81
CA ALA A 382 -2.28 14.06 -7.89
C ALA A 382 -1.84 13.09 -6.78
N SER A 383 -0.93 12.17 -7.08
CA SER A 383 -0.43 11.11 -6.18
C SER A 383 -1.45 10.06 -5.71
N GLU A 384 -2.72 10.14 -6.07
CA GLU A 384 -3.74 9.21 -5.58
C GLU A 384 -3.48 7.76 -6.02
N ALA A 385 -2.99 7.53 -7.24
CA ALA A 385 -2.60 6.19 -7.70
C ALA A 385 -1.41 5.62 -6.90
N ARG A 386 -0.48 6.47 -6.46
CA ARG A 386 0.63 6.11 -5.58
C ARG A 386 0.11 5.72 -4.18
N TYR A 387 -0.84 6.49 -3.64
CA TYR A 387 -1.46 6.16 -2.34
C TYR A 387 -2.27 4.86 -2.42
N ALA A 388 -3.00 4.64 -3.52
CA ALA A 388 -3.73 3.41 -3.77
C ALA A 388 -2.80 2.17 -3.84
N ALA A 389 -1.54 2.32 -4.26
CA ALA A 389 -0.56 1.23 -4.28
C ALA A 389 -0.31 0.62 -2.89
N ALA A 390 -0.50 1.38 -1.80
CA ALA A 390 -0.36 0.85 -0.45
C ALA A 390 -1.50 -0.12 -0.04
N ALA A 391 -2.61 -0.12 -0.78
CA ALA A 391 -3.76 -1.01 -0.54
C ALA A 391 -3.46 -2.43 -1.02
N PHE A 392 -2.60 -3.15 -0.30
CA PHE A 392 -2.14 -4.48 -0.70
C PHE A 392 -3.26 -5.51 -0.98
N PRO A 393 -4.48 -5.44 -0.39
CA PRO A 393 -5.57 -6.36 -0.75
C PRO A 393 -5.94 -6.31 -2.24
N VAL A 394 -5.65 -5.21 -2.93
CA VAL A 394 -5.85 -5.10 -4.39
C VAL A 394 -5.00 -6.11 -5.15
N TYR A 395 -3.76 -6.36 -4.70
CA TYR A 395 -2.88 -7.37 -5.33
C TYR A 395 -3.40 -8.80 -5.14
N ILE A 396 -4.12 -9.06 -4.05
CA ILE A 396 -4.83 -10.32 -3.85
C ILE A 396 -5.94 -10.46 -4.89
N LEU A 397 -6.77 -9.43 -5.05
CA LEU A 397 -7.89 -9.44 -6.00
C LEU A 397 -7.41 -9.58 -7.45
N VAL A 398 -6.41 -8.79 -7.85
CA VAL A 398 -5.81 -8.89 -9.19
C VAL A 398 -5.18 -10.27 -9.38
N GLY A 399 -4.46 -10.80 -8.39
CA GLY A 399 -3.87 -12.13 -8.45
C GLY A 399 -4.90 -13.23 -8.61
N MET A 400 -6.04 -13.12 -7.92
CA MET A 400 -7.17 -14.05 -8.07
C MET A 400 -7.84 -14.00 -9.45
N LEU A 401 -7.86 -12.82 -10.08
CA LEU A 401 -8.35 -12.67 -11.46
C LEU A 401 -7.35 -13.26 -12.46
N VAL A 402 -6.07 -12.95 -12.29
CA VAL A 402 -4.98 -13.44 -13.13
C VAL A 402 -4.86 -14.97 -13.07
N ASP A 403 -5.04 -15.57 -11.88
CA ASP A 403 -5.00 -17.02 -11.68
C ASP A 403 -6.04 -17.80 -12.52
N ARG A 404 -7.09 -17.14 -12.99
CA ARG A 404 -8.13 -17.73 -13.85
C ARG A 404 -7.80 -17.69 -15.33
N LEU A 405 -6.77 -16.96 -15.72
CA LEU A 405 -6.36 -16.82 -17.11
C LEU A 405 -5.50 -18.04 -17.54
N PRO A 406 -5.47 -18.40 -18.84
CA PRO A 406 -4.50 -19.30 -19.37
C PRO A 406 -3.06 -18.84 -19.10
N ARG A 407 -2.11 -19.75 -19.01
CA ARG A 407 -0.71 -19.44 -18.66
C ARG A 407 -0.07 -18.44 -19.62
N GLU A 408 -0.41 -18.52 -20.89
CA GLU A 408 0.06 -17.64 -21.95
C GLU A 408 -0.42 -16.19 -21.69
N ALA A 409 -1.70 -16.04 -21.34
CA ALA A 409 -2.28 -14.74 -21.00
C ALA A 409 -1.68 -14.17 -19.70
N GLN A 410 -1.41 -15.04 -18.71
CA GLN A 410 -0.70 -14.62 -17.49
C GLN A 410 0.69 -14.09 -17.82
N ALA A 411 1.46 -14.80 -18.68
CA ALA A 411 2.80 -14.38 -19.08
C ALA A 411 2.80 -13.04 -19.81
N VAL A 412 1.86 -12.84 -20.74
CA VAL A 412 1.70 -11.56 -21.45
C VAL A 412 1.38 -10.43 -20.46
N LEU A 413 0.43 -10.66 -19.54
CA LEU A 413 0.04 -9.65 -18.56
C LEU A 413 1.19 -9.30 -17.60
N PHE A 414 1.95 -10.28 -17.12
CA PHE A 414 3.14 -10.02 -16.30
C PHE A 414 4.22 -9.24 -17.08
N GLY A 415 4.41 -9.57 -18.34
CA GLY A 415 5.30 -8.82 -19.24
C GLY A 415 4.85 -7.36 -19.39
N MET A 416 3.56 -7.12 -19.63
CA MET A 416 3.00 -5.77 -19.70
C MET A 416 3.16 -4.99 -18.39
N MET A 417 2.86 -5.62 -17.24
CA MET A 417 3.06 -5.01 -15.93
C MET A 417 4.53 -4.63 -15.70
N ALA A 418 5.47 -5.51 -16.04
CA ALA A 418 6.90 -5.26 -15.92
C ALA A 418 7.36 -4.07 -16.79
N VAL A 419 6.89 -4.00 -18.04
CA VAL A 419 7.20 -2.89 -18.97
C VAL A 419 6.62 -1.57 -18.45
N LEU A 420 5.37 -1.54 -18.01
CA LEU A 420 4.75 -0.34 -17.45
C LEU A 420 5.44 0.12 -16.17
N MET A 421 5.83 -0.81 -15.29
CA MET A 421 6.61 -0.51 -14.10
C MET A 421 7.98 0.08 -14.45
N ALA A 422 8.66 -0.48 -15.45
CA ALA A 422 9.96 0.01 -15.92
C ALA A 422 9.83 1.42 -16.53
N ILE A 423 8.82 1.66 -17.36
CA ILE A 423 8.55 3.00 -17.93
C ILE A 423 8.30 4.00 -16.80
N GLY A 424 7.47 3.65 -15.81
CA GLY A 424 7.21 4.49 -14.65
C GLY A 424 8.50 4.86 -13.90
N ALA A 425 9.35 3.88 -13.62
CA ALA A 425 10.63 4.11 -12.96
C ALA A 425 11.58 4.99 -13.80
N MET A 426 11.66 4.77 -15.11
CA MET A 426 12.47 5.59 -16.02
C MET A 426 12.01 7.05 -16.04
N MET A 427 10.71 7.29 -16.19
CA MET A 427 10.15 8.64 -16.23
C MET A 427 10.35 9.36 -14.89
N PHE A 428 10.16 8.64 -13.78
CA PHE A 428 10.34 9.17 -12.44
C PHE A 428 11.77 9.68 -12.19
N THR A 429 12.80 8.94 -12.63
CA THR A 429 14.19 9.37 -12.51
C THR A 429 14.53 10.60 -13.34
N GLY A 430 13.77 10.85 -14.41
CA GLY A 430 13.84 12.05 -15.22
C GLY A 430 13.09 13.25 -14.64
N TRP A 431 12.58 13.17 -13.42
CA TRP A 431 11.78 14.22 -12.78
C TRP A 431 10.47 14.52 -13.51
N TYR A 432 9.98 13.59 -14.28
CA TYR A 432 8.64 13.71 -14.79
C TYR A 432 7.64 13.53 -13.64
N TRP A 433 6.65 14.40 -13.63
CA TRP A 433 5.55 14.27 -12.67
C TRP A 433 4.72 13.05 -13.05
N TYR A 434 5.09 11.94 -12.48
CA TYR A 434 4.47 10.65 -12.74
C TYR A 434 3.53 10.25 -11.58
N PHE A 435 2.86 11.26 -11.00
CA PHE A 435 1.99 11.07 -9.84
C PHE A 435 0.54 11.35 -10.17
#